data_b10ae933ad36bff87a173ab1570e0483
#
_entry.id   b10ae933ad36bff87a173ab1570e0483
#
_cell.length_a   1.000
_cell.length_b   1.000
_cell.length_c   1.000
_cell.angle_alpha   90.00
_cell.angle_beta   90.00
_cell.angle_gamma   90.00
#
_symmetry.space_group_name_H-M   'P 1'
#
loop_
_entity.id
_entity.type
_entity.pdbx_description
1 polymer ?
#
loop_
_entity_poly.entity_id
_entity_poly.type
_entity_poly.pdbx_seq_one_letter_code
_entity_poly.pdbx_strand_id
1 'polypeptide(L)'
;MRLRGKELRNDVGALWENLMVSERVKRNAYSGNYAQLFFWRTHEQQEIDLIEEQDGMLHTFEFKWNGKARSSQPKVFASSYPSSTYEVITPENYWAFLK
;
A
#
# COMPACT_ATOMS: atom_id res chain seq x y z
N MET A 1 -26.37 13.18 -2.54
CA MET A 1 -26.20 11.90 -3.26
C MET A 1 -26.30 10.74 -2.29
N ARG A 2 -27.03 9.69 -2.66
CA ARG A 2 -27.12 8.51 -1.83
C ARG A 2 -26.20 7.44 -2.41
N LEU A 3 -25.23 6.97 -1.63
CA LEU A 3 -24.32 5.90 -2.05
C LEU A 3 -24.93 4.54 -1.75
N ARG A 4 -24.75 3.61 -2.68
CA ARG A 4 -25.08 2.20 -2.46
C ARG A 4 -23.94 1.55 -1.68
N GLY A 5 -24.22 0.43 -1.01
CA GLY A 5 -23.24 -0.23 -0.16
C GLY A 5 -21.93 -0.57 -0.88
N LYS A 6 -22.01 -1.01 -2.15
CA LYS A 6 -20.83 -1.33 -2.94
C LYS A 6 -19.99 -0.09 -3.23
N GLU A 7 -20.63 1.03 -3.61
CA GLU A 7 -19.97 2.29 -3.88
C GLU A 7 -19.33 2.84 -2.61
N LEU A 8 -20.02 2.73 -1.48
CA LEU A 8 -19.48 3.17 -0.19
C LEU A 8 -18.22 2.39 0.17
N ARG A 9 -18.20 1.08 -0.03
CA ARG A 9 -17.02 0.26 0.26
C ARG A 9 -15.84 0.63 -0.62
N ASN A 10 -16.08 0.91 -1.90
CA ASN A 10 -15.04 1.33 -2.81
C ASN A 10 -14.48 2.70 -2.41
N ASP A 11 -15.35 3.63 -2.01
CA ASP A 11 -14.94 4.95 -1.57
C ASP A 11 -14.11 4.88 -0.28
N VAL A 12 -14.51 4.05 0.67
CA VAL A 12 -13.78 3.87 1.91
C VAL A 12 -12.40 3.28 1.65
N GLY A 13 -12.31 2.29 0.76
CA GLY A 13 -11.03 1.70 0.39
C GLY A 13 -10.09 2.71 -0.24
N ALA A 14 -10.60 3.51 -1.18
CA ALA A 14 -9.80 4.55 -1.84
C ALA A 14 -9.37 5.64 -0.85
N LEU A 15 -10.26 6.04 0.06
CA LEU A 15 -9.93 7.02 1.09
C LEU A 15 -8.86 6.49 2.04
N TRP A 16 -8.96 5.22 2.42
CA TRP A 16 -7.96 4.57 3.28
C TRP A 16 -6.59 4.58 2.63
N GLU A 17 -6.52 4.16 1.36
CA GLU A 17 -5.27 4.16 0.60
C GLU A 17 -4.68 5.58 0.51
N ASN A 18 -5.50 6.56 0.13
CA ASN A 18 -5.04 7.95 0.02
C ASN A 18 -4.52 8.47 1.36
N LEU A 19 -5.22 8.17 2.44
CA LEU A 19 -4.81 8.60 3.77
C LEU A 19 -3.46 7.97 4.15
N MET A 20 -3.31 6.67 3.92
CA MET A 20 -2.09 5.97 4.29
C MET A 20 -0.89 6.48 3.48
N VAL A 21 -1.06 6.67 2.17
CA VAL A 21 0.02 7.19 1.33
C VAL A 21 0.39 8.61 1.74
N SER A 22 -0.60 9.49 1.94
CA SER A 22 -0.36 10.87 2.39
C SER A 22 0.39 10.93 3.71
N GLU A 23 -0.07 10.16 4.68
CA GLU A 23 0.55 10.16 6.00
C GLU A 23 1.95 9.55 5.98
N ARG A 24 2.16 8.53 5.13
CA ARG A 24 3.49 7.95 4.97
C ARG A 24 4.47 8.93 4.36
N VAL A 25 4.04 9.70 3.35
CA VAL A 25 4.86 10.75 2.74
C VAL A 25 5.27 11.79 3.78
N LYS A 26 4.32 12.25 4.60
CA LYS A 26 4.60 13.20 5.67
C LYS A 26 5.57 12.62 6.70
N ARG A 27 5.34 11.38 7.09
CA ARG A 27 6.19 10.68 8.06
C ARG A 27 7.63 10.57 7.53
N ASN A 28 7.79 10.20 6.25
CA ASN A 28 9.10 10.08 5.64
C ASN A 28 9.81 11.44 5.59
N ALA A 29 9.10 12.49 5.21
CA ALA A 29 9.66 13.83 5.18
C ALA A 29 10.08 14.30 6.58
N TYR A 30 9.24 14.06 7.57
CA TYR A 30 9.50 14.47 8.95
C TYR A 30 10.72 13.74 9.54
N SER A 31 10.84 12.45 9.26
CA SER A 31 11.94 11.65 9.80
C SER A 31 13.23 11.73 8.98
N GLY A 32 13.23 12.49 7.88
CA GLY A 32 14.40 12.56 7.00
C GLY A 32 14.63 11.31 6.17
N ASN A 33 13.59 10.50 5.97
CA ASN A 33 13.68 9.30 5.16
C ASN A 33 13.46 9.67 3.69
N TYR A 34 14.46 9.44 2.86
CA TYR A 34 14.45 9.81 1.44
C TYR A 34 14.12 8.63 0.53
N ALA A 35 13.34 7.66 1.01
CA ALA A 35 12.91 6.54 0.19
C ALA A 35 12.15 7.04 -1.04
N GLN A 36 12.40 6.39 -2.18
CA GLN A 36 11.65 6.68 -3.40
C GLN A 36 10.36 5.87 -3.39
N LEU A 37 9.28 6.49 -3.88
CA LEU A 37 7.95 5.89 -3.85
C LEU A 37 7.49 5.61 -5.28
N PHE A 38 6.96 4.42 -5.50
CA PHE A 38 6.47 4.00 -6.80
C PHE A 38 5.13 3.31 -6.67
N PHE A 39 4.38 3.29 -7.77
CA PHE A 39 3.18 2.47 -7.93
C PHE A 39 3.47 1.45 -9.02
N TRP A 40 2.86 0.28 -8.93
CA TRP A 40 3.12 -0.79 -9.88
C TRP A 40 1.81 -1.43 -10.34
N ARG A 41 1.67 -1.61 -11.64
CA ARG A 41 0.49 -2.20 -12.25
C ARG A 41 0.88 -2.92 -13.54
N THR A 42 0.25 -4.07 -13.80
CA THR A 42 0.41 -4.80 -15.06
C THR A 42 -0.84 -4.70 -15.92
N HIS A 43 -0.71 -5.15 -17.18
CA HIS A 43 -1.85 -5.23 -18.08
C HIS A 43 -2.90 -6.23 -17.61
N GLU A 44 -2.50 -7.25 -16.86
CA GLU A 44 -3.40 -8.23 -16.27
C GLU A 44 -4.06 -7.70 -14.99
N GLN A 45 -3.92 -6.41 -14.73
CA GLN A 45 -4.51 -5.71 -13.58
C GLN A 45 -4.01 -6.20 -12.22
N GLN A 46 -2.82 -6.78 -12.20
CA GLN A 46 -2.12 -6.95 -10.94
C GLN A 46 -1.51 -5.62 -10.54
N GLU A 47 -1.59 -5.29 -9.25
CA GLU A 47 -1.07 -4.00 -8.81
C GLU A 47 -0.53 -4.10 -7.39
N ILE A 48 0.39 -3.17 -7.11
CA ILE A 48 0.91 -2.93 -5.76
C ILE A 48 0.61 -1.47 -5.44
N ASP A 49 -0.06 -1.24 -4.33
CA ASP A 49 -0.54 0.10 -3.98
C ASP A 49 0.59 1.08 -3.70
N LEU A 50 1.68 0.60 -3.10
CA LEU A 50 2.83 1.45 -2.82
C LEU A 50 4.09 0.60 -2.75
N ILE A 51 5.15 1.09 -3.39
CA ILE A 51 6.50 0.52 -3.27
C ILE A 51 7.42 1.61 -2.74
N GLU A 52 8.15 1.31 -1.67
CA GLU A 52 9.23 2.17 -1.20
C GLU A 52 10.57 1.52 -1.51
N GLU A 53 11.43 2.24 -2.23
CA GLU A 53 12.79 1.79 -2.49
C GLU A 53 13.72 2.57 -1.58
N GLN A 54 14.53 1.84 -0.81
CA GLN A 54 15.52 2.43 0.08
C GLN A 54 16.74 1.51 0.13
N ASP A 55 17.89 2.07 -0.20
CA ASP A 55 19.17 1.35 -0.17
C ASP A 55 19.15 0.06 -1.00
N GLY A 56 18.47 0.09 -2.14
CA GLY A 56 18.37 -1.05 -3.03
C GLY A 56 17.32 -2.09 -2.60
N MET A 57 16.63 -1.87 -1.49
CA MET A 57 15.57 -2.75 -1.02
C MET A 57 14.21 -2.22 -1.43
N LEU A 58 13.32 -3.12 -1.85
CA LEU A 58 11.95 -2.77 -2.21
C LEU A 58 11.00 -3.28 -1.14
N HIS A 59 10.28 -2.35 -0.53
CA HIS A 59 9.24 -2.66 0.44
C HIS A 59 7.89 -2.38 -0.20
N THR A 60 7.04 -3.38 -0.29
CA THR A 60 5.76 -3.24 -0.97
C THR A 60 4.62 -3.30 0.02
N PHE A 61 3.59 -2.48 -0.23
CA PHE A 61 2.45 -2.33 0.69
C PHE A 61 1.14 -2.40 -0.08
N GLU A 62 0.19 -3.09 0.51
CA GLU A 62 -1.19 -3.15 0.03
C GLU A 62 -2.09 -2.58 1.12
N PHE A 63 -3.02 -1.70 0.76
CA PHE A 63 -3.89 -1.04 1.74
C PHE A 63 -5.29 -1.64 1.67
N LYS A 64 -5.75 -2.21 2.78
CA LYS A 64 -7.07 -2.82 2.88
C LYS A 64 -7.83 -2.23 4.05
N TRP A 65 -8.97 -1.62 3.78
CA TRP A 65 -9.85 -1.13 4.84
C TRP A 65 -10.44 -2.29 5.65
N ASN A 66 -10.75 -3.41 4.99
CA ASN A 66 -11.24 -4.61 5.67
C ASN A 66 -10.06 -5.42 6.18
N GLY A 67 -9.87 -5.44 7.51
CA GLY A 67 -8.74 -6.14 8.13
C GLY A 67 -8.77 -7.64 7.96
N LYS A 68 -9.91 -8.21 7.52
CA LYS A 68 -10.02 -9.64 7.22
C LYS A 68 -9.76 -9.98 5.76
N ALA A 69 -9.60 -8.97 4.91
CA ALA A 69 -9.30 -9.20 3.50
C ALA A 69 -7.91 -9.83 3.38
N ARG A 70 -7.82 -10.85 2.56
CA ARG A 70 -6.54 -11.52 2.28
C ARG A 70 -5.94 -10.96 1.00
N SER A 71 -4.64 -10.87 0.98
CA SER A 71 -3.91 -10.39 -0.17
C SER A 71 -2.52 -11.00 -0.15
N SER A 72 -1.93 -11.15 -1.34
CA SER A 72 -0.58 -11.66 -1.48
C SER A 72 0.16 -10.85 -2.52
N GLN A 73 1.48 -10.81 -2.37
CA GLN A 73 2.33 -10.11 -3.33
C GLN A 73 2.18 -10.76 -4.71
N PRO A 74 2.00 -9.96 -5.79
CA PRO A 74 1.93 -10.53 -7.13
C PRO A 74 3.16 -11.38 -7.45
N LYS A 75 2.93 -12.57 -7.98
CA LYS A 75 4.00 -13.55 -8.22
C LYS A 75 5.05 -13.04 -9.20
N VAL A 76 4.62 -12.30 -10.21
CA VAL A 76 5.55 -11.72 -11.18
C VAL A 76 6.52 -10.78 -10.49
N PHE A 77 6.01 -9.94 -9.61
CA PHE A 77 6.86 -9.02 -8.85
C PHE A 77 7.80 -9.76 -7.91
N ALA A 78 7.25 -10.73 -7.17
CA ALA A 78 8.05 -11.52 -6.22
C ALA A 78 9.17 -12.28 -6.93
N SER A 79 8.91 -12.79 -8.13
CA SER A 79 9.93 -13.49 -8.91
C SER A 79 11.02 -12.56 -9.41
N SER A 80 10.64 -11.33 -9.81
CA SER A 80 11.61 -10.33 -10.31
C SER A 80 12.42 -9.72 -9.18
N TYR A 81 11.85 -9.60 -7.99
CA TYR A 81 12.48 -8.97 -6.82
C TYR A 81 12.34 -9.87 -5.60
N PRO A 82 13.09 -11.00 -5.55
CA PRO A 82 12.88 -12.01 -4.50
C PRO A 82 13.21 -11.54 -3.09
N SER A 83 13.99 -10.49 -2.95
CA SER A 83 14.30 -9.94 -1.62
C SER A 83 13.35 -8.80 -1.19
N SER A 84 12.32 -8.52 -2.00
CA SER A 84 11.33 -7.50 -1.63
C SER A 84 10.49 -7.98 -0.44
N THR A 85 9.97 -7.01 0.33
CA THR A 85 9.03 -7.30 1.40
C THR A 85 7.61 -6.98 0.98
N TYR A 86 6.64 -7.56 1.66
CA TYR A 86 5.22 -7.31 1.38
C TYR A 86 4.46 -7.24 2.70
N GLU A 87 3.63 -6.20 2.83
CA GLU A 87 2.84 -6.00 4.04
C GLU A 87 1.47 -5.45 3.66
N VAL A 88 0.42 -5.96 4.32
CA VAL A 88 -0.94 -5.46 4.17
C VAL A 88 -1.23 -4.51 5.32
N ILE A 89 -1.62 -3.28 4.99
CA ILE A 89 -1.88 -2.24 5.98
C ILE A 89 -3.40 -2.08 6.15
N THR A 90 -3.86 -2.32 7.36
CA THR A 90 -5.26 -2.29 7.73
C THR A 90 -5.47 -1.36 8.92
N PRO A 91 -6.73 -1.02 9.29
CA PRO A 91 -6.99 -0.26 10.51
C PRO A 91 -6.45 -0.91 11.78
N GLU A 92 -6.13 -2.20 11.75
CA GLU A 92 -5.64 -2.92 12.91
C GLU A 92 -4.13 -2.85 13.09
N ASN A 93 -3.37 -2.52 12.02
CA ASN A 93 -1.91 -2.54 12.09
C ASN A 93 -1.22 -1.28 11.56
N TYR A 94 -1.97 -0.26 11.16
CA TYR A 94 -1.41 0.91 10.47
C TYR A 94 -0.44 1.73 11.32
N TRP A 95 -0.50 1.62 12.63
CA TRP A 95 0.35 2.42 13.53
C TRP A 95 1.83 2.19 13.26
N ALA A 96 2.23 0.94 13.07
CA ALA A 96 3.63 0.62 12.78
C ALA A 96 4.08 1.21 11.45
N PHE A 97 3.17 1.25 10.48
CA PHE A 97 3.45 1.82 9.16
C PHE A 97 3.66 3.34 9.20
N LEU A 98 2.97 4.03 10.10
CA LEU A 98 3.03 5.50 10.22
C LEU A 98 3.98 6.00 11.30
N LYS A 99 4.59 5.12 12.02
CA LYS A 99 5.47 5.45 13.13
C LYS A 99 6.73 6.17 12.70
#